data_ac85b707d828df03cbcb1818a8070816
#
_entry.id   ac85b707d828df03cbcb1818a8070816
#
_cell.length_a   1.000
_cell.length_b   1.000
_cell.length_c   1.000
_cell.angle_alpha   90.00
_cell.angle_beta   90.00
_cell.angle_gamma   90.00
#
_symmetry.space_group_name_H-M   'P 1'
#
loop_
_entity.id
_entity.type
_entity.pdbx_description
1 polymer ?
#
loop_
_entity_poly.entity_id
_entity_poly.type
_entity_poly.pdbx_seq_one_letter_code
_entity_poly.pdbx_strand_id
1 'polypeptide(L)'
;FQSKGIQRKVRMLGRLDKETTGLLVVAKNPYAYGVLEKDHTKNKRYLALVKGEVKEAGTVNAPMGVGDASLVRVVRDDGQAAVTHYKPLHSGEVSLLEVKLDTGRTHQIRCHMAHIGNPIVGDELYGGGRGGVHLHVHKISLTHPRTKAPMVFTSPMPEGWLKFLGEE
;
A
#
# COMPACT_ATOMS: atom_id res chain seq x y z
N PHE A 1 22.76 -6.60 11.28
CA PHE A 1 24.00 -6.45 10.49
C PHE A 1 25.19 -6.02 11.37
N GLN A 2 24.99 -5.08 12.30
CA GLN A 2 26.06 -4.62 13.19
C GLN A 2 26.60 -5.71 14.13
N SER A 3 25.72 -6.58 14.62
CA SER A 3 26.09 -7.70 15.50
C SER A 3 27.04 -8.76 14.86
N LYS A 4 27.20 -8.72 13.53
CA LYS A 4 28.10 -9.61 12.77
C LYS A 4 29.26 -8.87 12.10
N GLY A 5 29.55 -7.61 12.47
CA GLY A 5 30.62 -6.80 11.88
C GLY A 5 30.46 -6.50 10.38
N ILE A 6 29.28 -6.70 9.81
CA ILE A 6 29.04 -6.50 8.39
C ILE A 6 28.68 -5.03 8.14
N GLN A 7 29.62 -4.26 7.64
CA GLN A 7 29.39 -2.89 7.15
C GLN A 7 28.76 -2.92 5.75
N ARG A 8 27.45 -3.06 5.66
CA ARG A 8 26.72 -2.97 4.39
C ARG A 8 25.56 -2.01 4.50
N LYS A 9 25.37 -1.20 3.45
CA LYS A 9 24.22 -0.29 3.33
C LYS A 9 22.95 -1.11 3.16
N VAL A 10 21.96 -0.87 4.02
CA VAL A 10 20.62 -1.44 3.89
C VAL A 10 19.92 -0.80 2.68
N ARG A 11 19.34 -1.63 1.81
CA ARG A 11 18.62 -1.19 0.60
C ARG A 11 17.18 -1.69 0.66
N MET A 12 16.29 -0.81 1.05
CA MET A 12 14.85 -1.08 1.05
C MET A 12 14.27 -0.88 -0.34
N LEU A 13 13.45 -1.82 -0.79
CA LEU A 13 12.70 -1.73 -2.04
C LEU A 13 11.37 -1.05 -1.82
N GLY A 14 11.33 0.22 -2.17
CA GLY A 14 10.22 1.09 -1.85
C GLY A 14 10.17 1.47 -0.37
N ARG A 15 9.05 1.99 0.03
CA ARG A 15 8.77 2.44 1.40
C ARG A 15 7.38 2.00 1.84
N LEU A 16 7.18 1.95 3.12
CA LEU A 16 5.88 1.98 3.75
C LEU A 16 5.70 3.36 4.39
N ASP A 17 4.50 3.89 4.35
CA ASP A 17 4.17 5.07 5.14
C ASP A 17 4.20 4.70 6.62
N LYS A 18 4.40 5.69 7.50
CA LYS A 18 4.62 5.47 8.94
C LYS A 18 3.61 4.53 9.59
N GLU A 19 2.36 4.59 9.17
CA GLU A 19 1.25 3.81 9.75
C GLU A 19 0.85 2.59 8.91
N THR A 20 1.47 2.39 7.73
CA THR A 20 1.23 1.21 6.89
C THR A 20 1.99 0.02 7.44
N THR A 21 1.31 -1.10 7.61
CA THR A 21 1.88 -2.36 8.10
C THR A 21 2.17 -3.36 6.98
N GLY A 22 2.73 -4.51 7.30
CA GLY A 22 2.91 -5.63 6.40
C GLY A 22 4.31 -5.80 5.83
N LEU A 23 4.40 -6.39 4.64
CA LEU A 23 5.63 -6.85 4.03
C LEU A 23 6.49 -5.70 3.48
N LEU A 24 7.78 -5.77 3.75
CA LEU A 24 8.81 -4.90 3.17
C LEU A 24 9.97 -5.75 2.64
N VAL A 25 10.43 -5.47 1.43
CA VAL A 25 11.57 -6.18 0.83
C VAL A 25 12.85 -5.39 1.09
N VAL A 26 13.88 -6.11 1.59
CA VAL A 26 15.22 -5.56 1.80
C VAL A 26 16.22 -6.34 0.95
N ALA A 27 16.90 -5.65 0.04
CA ALA A 27 17.95 -6.25 -0.76
C ALA A 27 19.29 -6.26 0.02
N LYS A 28 19.93 -7.44 0.11
CA LYS A 28 21.18 -7.64 0.84
C LYS A 28 22.41 -7.16 0.06
N ASN A 29 22.30 -6.88 -1.23
CA ASN A 29 23.38 -6.40 -2.09
C ASN A 29 22.86 -5.50 -3.22
N PRO A 30 23.76 -4.71 -3.88
CA PRO A 30 23.38 -3.79 -4.96
C PRO A 30 22.76 -4.48 -6.17
N TYR A 31 23.25 -5.66 -6.55
CA TYR A 31 22.74 -6.41 -7.69
C TYR A 31 21.26 -6.81 -7.48
N ALA A 32 20.96 -7.41 -6.32
CA ALA A 32 19.57 -7.76 -5.99
C ALA A 32 18.66 -6.52 -5.96
N TYR A 33 19.15 -5.39 -5.42
CA TYR A 33 18.41 -4.13 -5.43
C TYR A 33 18.06 -3.70 -6.87
N GLY A 34 19.06 -3.58 -7.75
CA GLY A 34 18.86 -3.11 -9.12
C GLY A 34 17.94 -4.00 -9.96
N VAL A 35 17.93 -5.32 -9.70
CA VAL A 35 17.02 -6.26 -10.39
C VAL A 35 15.59 -6.10 -9.88
N LEU A 36 15.39 -5.99 -8.57
CA LEU A 36 14.06 -6.00 -7.95
C LEU A 36 13.35 -4.62 -7.97
N GLU A 37 14.11 -3.53 -8.09
CA GLU A 37 13.58 -2.17 -8.01
C GLU A 37 12.59 -1.85 -9.13
N LYS A 38 12.80 -2.40 -10.33
CA LYS A 38 12.03 -2.08 -11.53
C LYS A 38 10.52 -2.35 -11.39
N ASP A 39 10.15 -3.41 -10.70
CA ASP A 39 8.76 -3.88 -10.61
C ASP A 39 8.21 -3.95 -9.19
N HIS A 40 8.93 -3.44 -8.19
CA HIS A 40 8.57 -3.63 -6.79
C HIS A 40 7.19 -3.06 -6.40
N THR A 41 6.75 -1.99 -7.03
CA THR A 41 5.42 -1.39 -6.77
C THR A 41 4.30 -2.25 -7.33
N LYS A 42 4.40 -2.66 -8.59
CA LYS A 42 3.38 -3.44 -9.29
C LYS A 42 3.16 -4.82 -8.71
N ASN A 43 4.17 -5.35 -8.03
CA ASN A 43 4.18 -6.69 -7.45
C ASN A 43 3.60 -6.76 -6.04
N LYS A 44 3.11 -5.64 -5.50
CA LYS A 44 2.47 -5.58 -4.19
C LYS A 44 0.96 -5.66 -4.30
N ARG A 45 0.34 -6.33 -3.31
CA ARG A 45 -1.08 -6.25 -3.02
C ARG A 45 -1.25 -5.75 -1.61
N TYR A 46 -2.18 -4.84 -1.45
CA TYR A 46 -2.54 -4.26 -0.17
C TYR A 46 -3.92 -4.74 0.24
N LEU A 47 -4.14 -4.85 1.54
CA LEU A 47 -5.47 -4.84 2.14
C LEU A 47 -5.72 -3.45 2.70
N ALA A 48 -6.91 -2.92 2.48
CA ALA A 48 -7.36 -1.65 3.01
C ALA A 48 -8.77 -1.78 3.57
N LEU A 49 -8.99 -1.36 4.83
CA LEU A 49 -10.34 -1.13 5.33
C LEU A 49 -10.73 0.31 4.97
N VAL A 50 -11.85 0.47 4.30
CA VAL A 50 -12.38 1.78 3.90
C VAL A 50 -13.77 2.00 4.47
N LYS A 51 -14.14 3.24 4.75
CA LYS A 51 -15.47 3.62 5.16
C LYS A 51 -16.44 3.55 3.99
N GLY A 52 -17.65 3.08 4.27
CA GLY A 52 -18.73 2.98 3.29
C GLY A 52 -18.67 1.72 2.45
N GLU A 53 -19.78 1.49 1.78
CA GLU A 53 -20.02 0.30 0.99
C GLU A 53 -19.35 0.40 -0.38
N VAL A 54 -18.53 -0.58 -0.72
CA VAL A 54 -17.89 -0.73 -2.05
C VAL A 54 -18.30 -2.07 -2.62
N LYS A 55 -19.19 -2.07 -3.61
CA LYS A 55 -19.80 -3.28 -4.19
C LYS A 55 -19.00 -3.85 -5.36
N GLU A 56 -18.34 -2.99 -6.13
CA GLU A 56 -17.70 -3.38 -7.37
C GLU A 56 -16.20 -3.03 -7.38
N ALA A 57 -15.45 -3.78 -8.17
CA ALA A 57 -14.06 -3.46 -8.45
C ALA A 57 -13.97 -2.20 -9.31
N GLY A 58 -12.91 -1.44 -9.12
CA GLY A 58 -12.71 -0.21 -9.87
C GLY A 58 -11.27 0.20 -10.03
N THR A 59 -11.09 1.29 -10.77
CA THR A 59 -9.78 1.91 -11.00
C THR A 59 -9.90 3.42 -10.79
N VAL A 60 -9.04 3.96 -9.93
CA VAL A 60 -8.84 5.40 -9.80
C VAL A 60 -7.62 5.77 -10.62
N ASN A 61 -7.85 6.48 -11.73
CA ASN A 61 -6.80 7.04 -12.59
C ASN A 61 -6.88 8.58 -12.45
N ALA A 62 -6.23 9.11 -11.43
CA ALA A 62 -6.31 10.52 -11.08
C ALA A 62 -4.91 11.04 -10.68
N PRO A 63 -4.37 12.06 -11.37
CA PRO A 63 -3.06 12.61 -11.05
C PRO A 63 -3.01 13.20 -9.64
N MET A 64 -1.87 13.11 -8.99
CA MET A 64 -1.69 13.54 -7.61
C MET A 64 -0.55 14.53 -7.45
N GLY A 65 -0.75 15.52 -6.60
CA GLY A 65 0.26 16.51 -6.22
C GLY A 65 0.30 16.76 -4.72
N VAL A 66 1.14 17.70 -4.33
CA VAL A 66 1.21 18.20 -2.96
C VAL A 66 0.02 19.13 -2.72
N GLY A 67 -0.70 18.93 -1.62
CA GLY A 67 -1.74 19.85 -1.15
C GLY A 67 -1.12 21.08 -0.46
N ASP A 68 -1.99 21.98 -0.01
CA ASP A 68 -1.57 23.23 0.67
C ASP A 68 -0.78 22.92 1.95
N ALA A 69 -1.15 21.88 2.68
CA ALA A 69 -0.33 21.32 3.74
C ALA A 69 0.65 20.31 3.12
N SER A 70 1.95 20.55 3.23
CA SER A 70 3.03 19.75 2.60
C SER A 70 2.98 18.24 2.89
N LEU A 71 2.32 17.83 3.98
CA LEU A 71 2.14 16.42 4.37
C LEU A 71 0.99 15.72 3.63
N VAL A 72 0.03 16.47 3.08
CA VAL A 72 -1.16 15.91 2.42
C VAL A 72 -0.92 15.84 0.92
N ARG A 73 -1.41 14.78 0.29
CA ARG A 73 -1.48 14.65 -1.17
C ARG A 73 -2.92 14.83 -1.60
N VAL A 74 -3.10 15.47 -2.75
CA VAL A 74 -4.43 15.75 -3.32
C VAL A 74 -4.47 15.34 -4.79
N VAL A 75 -5.65 14.99 -5.27
CA VAL A 75 -5.89 14.83 -6.71
C VAL A 75 -5.92 16.22 -7.34
N ARG A 76 -5.11 16.41 -8.39
CA ARG A 76 -5.01 17.67 -9.15
C ARG A 76 -4.50 17.42 -10.55
N ASP A 77 -5.01 18.14 -11.54
CA ASP A 77 -4.74 17.89 -12.97
C ASP A 77 -3.28 18.09 -13.38
N ASP A 78 -2.56 19.00 -12.71
CA ASP A 78 -1.14 19.24 -12.92
C ASP A 78 -0.23 18.32 -12.07
N GLY A 79 -0.81 17.31 -11.42
CA GLY A 79 -0.11 16.34 -10.60
C GLY A 79 0.64 15.28 -11.40
N GLN A 80 1.30 14.38 -10.68
CA GLN A 80 1.95 13.22 -11.27
C GLN A 80 0.93 12.10 -11.50
N ALA A 81 1.00 11.44 -12.65
CA ALA A 81 0.12 10.31 -12.97
C ALA A 81 0.12 9.27 -11.84
N ALA A 82 -1.06 8.86 -11.44
CA ALA A 82 -1.28 7.89 -10.38
C ALA A 82 -2.47 6.99 -10.73
N VAL A 83 -2.26 5.67 -10.65
CA VAL A 83 -3.28 4.66 -10.97
C VAL A 83 -3.36 3.63 -9.85
N THR A 84 -4.56 3.47 -9.30
CA THR A 84 -4.89 2.53 -8.21
C THR A 84 -6.05 1.66 -8.65
N HIS A 85 -5.88 0.35 -8.60
CA HIS A 85 -6.95 -0.63 -8.83
C HIS A 85 -7.39 -1.20 -7.48
N TYR A 86 -8.69 -1.39 -7.31
CA TYR A 86 -9.23 -1.99 -6.10
C TYR A 86 -10.32 -3.02 -6.42
N LYS A 87 -10.44 -3.99 -5.54
CA LYS A 87 -11.46 -5.05 -5.62
C LYS A 87 -11.99 -5.30 -4.22
N PRO A 88 -13.32 -5.23 -3.99
CA PRO A 88 -13.89 -5.57 -2.69
C PRO A 88 -13.74 -7.07 -2.40
N LEU A 89 -13.31 -7.39 -1.19
CA LEU A 89 -13.30 -8.72 -0.61
C LEU A 89 -14.47 -8.89 0.38
N HIS A 90 -14.88 -7.79 1.03
CA HIS A 90 -16.06 -7.67 1.86
C HIS A 90 -16.66 -6.27 1.63
N SER A 91 -17.99 -6.19 1.63
CA SER A 91 -18.74 -4.95 1.41
C SER A 91 -19.76 -4.73 2.51
N GLY A 92 -19.73 -3.55 3.17
CA GLY A 92 -20.60 -3.19 4.28
C GLY A 92 -20.37 -1.72 4.68
N GLU A 93 -20.80 -1.34 5.89
CA GLU A 93 -20.50 0.00 6.44
C GLU A 93 -19.00 0.30 6.45
N VAL A 94 -18.21 -0.75 6.62
CA VAL A 94 -16.76 -0.79 6.36
C VAL A 94 -16.53 -1.88 5.32
N SER A 95 -15.83 -1.55 4.24
CA SER A 95 -15.47 -2.50 3.20
C SER A 95 -13.99 -2.87 3.30
N LEU A 96 -13.70 -4.16 3.07
CA LEU A 96 -12.33 -4.66 2.92
C LEU A 96 -11.98 -4.75 1.45
N LEU A 97 -10.93 -4.06 1.03
CA LEU A 97 -10.46 -4.04 -0.35
C LEU A 97 -9.10 -4.70 -0.51
N GLU A 98 -8.92 -5.46 -1.58
CA GLU A 98 -7.59 -5.74 -2.15
C GLU A 98 -7.23 -4.62 -3.12
N VAL A 99 -6.05 -4.03 -2.95
CA VAL A 99 -5.60 -2.89 -3.76
C VAL A 99 -4.29 -3.23 -4.47
N LYS A 100 -4.20 -2.83 -5.74
CA LYS A 100 -3.01 -2.91 -6.59
C LYS A 100 -2.65 -1.55 -7.15
N LEU A 101 -1.35 -1.29 -7.29
CA LEU A 101 -0.81 -0.03 -7.81
C LEU A 101 -0.06 -0.26 -9.13
N ASP A 102 -0.30 0.60 -10.12
CA ASP A 102 0.56 0.72 -11.30
C ASP A 102 1.66 1.78 -11.08
N THR A 103 1.42 2.71 -10.17
CA THR A 103 2.34 3.79 -9.77
C THR A 103 2.52 3.78 -8.25
N GLY A 104 3.58 4.38 -7.73
CA GLY A 104 3.90 4.38 -6.30
C GLY A 104 4.12 5.79 -5.75
N ARG A 105 3.08 6.63 -5.70
CA ARG A 105 3.17 7.99 -5.13
C ARG A 105 2.98 7.96 -3.62
N THR A 106 3.53 8.95 -2.94
CA THR A 106 3.33 9.11 -1.49
C THR A 106 1.84 9.21 -1.18
N HIS A 107 1.35 8.46 -0.20
CA HIS A 107 -0.05 8.39 0.23
C HIS A 107 -1.05 8.02 -0.89
N GLN A 108 -0.61 7.40 -1.99
CA GLN A 108 -1.46 7.21 -3.17
C GLN A 108 -2.78 6.50 -2.85
N ILE A 109 -2.76 5.35 -2.18
CA ILE A 109 -3.99 4.62 -1.84
C ILE A 109 -4.88 5.47 -0.94
N ARG A 110 -4.29 6.12 0.07
CA ARG A 110 -5.00 6.95 1.04
C ARG A 110 -5.75 8.11 0.36
N CYS A 111 -5.04 8.83 -0.50
CA CYS A 111 -5.61 9.96 -1.27
C CYS A 111 -6.68 9.48 -2.25
N HIS A 112 -6.42 8.42 -3.02
CA HIS A 112 -7.37 7.92 -4.01
C HIS A 112 -8.64 7.35 -3.38
N MET A 113 -8.55 6.64 -2.26
CA MET A 113 -9.74 6.15 -1.56
C MET A 113 -10.58 7.30 -0.98
N ALA A 114 -9.94 8.32 -0.42
CA ALA A 114 -10.64 9.52 0.02
C ALA A 114 -11.29 10.28 -1.14
N HIS A 115 -10.61 10.37 -2.29
CA HIS A 115 -11.11 11.04 -3.50
C HIS A 115 -12.41 10.42 -4.03
N ILE A 116 -12.54 9.09 -3.95
CA ILE A 116 -13.79 8.41 -4.37
C ILE A 116 -14.83 8.32 -3.25
N GLY A 117 -14.62 8.99 -2.11
CA GLY A 117 -15.59 9.03 -1.01
C GLY A 117 -15.50 7.87 -0.02
N ASN A 118 -14.53 6.98 -0.14
CA ASN A 118 -14.31 5.83 0.73
C ASN A 118 -12.95 5.93 1.47
N PRO A 119 -12.73 6.90 2.37
CA PRO A 119 -11.46 7.08 3.06
C PRO A 119 -11.09 5.85 3.90
N ILE A 120 -9.77 5.59 4.02
CA ILE A 120 -9.28 4.47 4.82
C ILE A 120 -9.63 4.67 6.29
N VAL A 121 -10.15 3.65 6.94
CA VAL A 121 -10.49 3.66 8.38
C VAL A 121 -9.27 4.05 9.21
N GLY A 122 -9.45 5.00 10.13
CA GLY A 122 -8.39 5.48 11.02
C GLY A 122 -7.42 6.48 10.39
N ASP A 123 -7.62 6.85 9.13
CA ASP A 123 -6.78 7.83 8.44
C ASP A 123 -7.24 9.27 8.73
N GLU A 124 -6.68 9.85 9.78
CA GLU A 124 -7.04 11.20 10.21
C GLU A 124 -6.75 12.27 9.15
N LEU A 125 -5.68 12.11 8.35
CA LEU A 125 -5.30 13.07 7.32
C LEU A 125 -6.28 13.11 6.14
N TYR A 126 -6.98 12.01 5.88
CA TYR A 126 -7.87 11.85 4.73
C TYR A 126 -9.34 11.62 5.09
N GLY A 127 -9.73 11.92 6.34
CA GLY A 127 -11.12 11.85 6.76
C GLY A 127 -11.60 10.48 7.23
N GLY A 128 -10.70 9.52 7.37
CA GLY A 128 -10.99 8.18 7.86
C GLY A 128 -11.26 8.07 9.36
N GLY A 129 -11.05 9.15 10.12
CA GLY A 129 -11.14 9.17 11.58
C GLY A 129 -9.83 8.83 12.26
N ARG A 130 -9.87 8.60 13.59
CA ARG A 130 -8.70 8.29 14.41
C ARG A 130 -8.53 6.77 14.59
N GLY A 131 -7.35 6.33 15.01
CA GLY A 131 -7.08 4.94 15.40
C GLY A 131 -5.99 4.25 14.58
N GLY A 132 -5.32 5.00 13.69
CA GLY A 132 -4.26 4.47 12.82
C GLY A 132 -4.77 3.96 11.48
N VAL A 133 -3.97 4.11 10.45
CA VAL A 133 -4.35 3.80 9.06
C VAL A 133 -4.47 2.30 8.84
N HIS A 134 -5.65 1.81 8.52
CA HIS A 134 -5.91 0.41 8.23
C HIS A 134 -5.50 0.05 6.79
N LEU A 135 -4.19 0.09 6.53
CA LEU A 135 -3.54 -0.24 5.25
C LEU A 135 -2.39 -1.21 5.50
N HIS A 136 -2.39 -2.34 4.78
CA HIS A 136 -1.48 -3.45 5.03
C HIS A 136 -0.94 -4.03 3.73
N VAL A 137 0.38 -4.16 3.59
CA VAL A 137 0.99 -4.90 2.47
C VAL A 137 0.85 -6.39 2.72
N HIS A 138 -0.18 -6.97 2.14
CA HIS A 138 -0.59 -8.35 2.35
C HIS A 138 0.24 -9.35 1.53
N LYS A 139 0.57 -9.00 0.28
CA LYS A 139 1.24 -9.92 -0.63
C LYS A 139 2.29 -9.21 -1.47
N ILE A 140 3.43 -9.87 -1.64
CA ILE A 140 4.48 -9.45 -2.58
C ILE A 140 4.85 -10.65 -3.44
N SER A 141 4.80 -10.45 -4.77
CA SER A 141 5.29 -11.42 -5.76
C SER A 141 6.56 -10.86 -6.38
N LEU A 142 7.62 -11.65 -6.47
CA LEU A 142 8.87 -11.23 -7.10
C LEU A 142 9.59 -12.41 -7.76
N THR A 143 10.49 -12.10 -8.68
CA THR A 143 11.40 -13.09 -9.26
C THR A 143 12.73 -13.02 -8.53
N HIS A 144 13.21 -14.16 -8.05
CA HIS A 144 14.48 -14.22 -7.34
C HIS A 144 15.62 -13.71 -8.24
N PRO A 145 16.43 -12.72 -7.81
CA PRO A 145 17.39 -12.04 -8.68
C PRO A 145 18.41 -12.97 -9.35
N ARG A 146 18.86 -13.99 -8.64
CA ARG A 146 19.88 -14.94 -9.09
C ARG A 146 19.28 -16.16 -9.80
N THR A 147 18.37 -16.87 -9.12
CA THR A 147 17.85 -18.16 -9.63
C THR A 147 16.73 -17.99 -10.63
N LYS A 148 16.16 -16.79 -10.76
CA LYS A 148 14.98 -16.47 -11.59
C LYS A 148 13.70 -17.23 -11.21
N ALA A 149 13.70 -17.91 -10.08
CA ALA A 149 12.52 -18.59 -9.57
C ALA A 149 11.45 -17.55 -9.13
N PRO A 150 10.15 -17.78 -9.44
CA PRO A 150 9.08 -16.96 -8.91
C PRO A 150 8.94 -17.20 -7.40
N MET A 151 8.73 -16.14 -6.66
CA MET A 151 8.55 -16.16 -5.20
C MET A 151 7.33 -15.34 -4.82
N VAL A 152 6.56 -15.84 -3.88
CA VAL A 152 5.40 -15.15 -3.32
C VAL A 152 5.51 -15.16 -1.81
N PHE A 153 5.33 -14.00 -1.20
CA PHE A 153 5.29 -13.80 0.23
C PHE A 153 3.93 -13.23 0.61
N THR A 154 3.35 -13.73 1.69
CA THR A 154 2.07 -13.26 2.22
C THR A 154 2.21 -12.92 3.70
N SER A 155 1.48 -11.89 4.13
CA SER A 155 1.26 -11.55 5.52
C SER A 155 -0.24 -11.61 5.78
N PRO A 156 -0.72 -12.28 6.82
CA PRO A 156 -2.15 -12.32 7.13
C PRO A 156 -2.68 -10.92 7.40
N MET A 157 -3.99 -10.74 7.23
CA MET A 157 -4.68 -9.55 7.68
C MET A 157 -4.48 -9.37 9.19
N PRO A 158 -4.23 -8.15 9.70
CA PRO A 158 -4.12 -7.92 11.13
C PRO A 158 -5.41 -8.36 11.87
N GLU A 159 -5.26 -9.15 12.94
CA GLU A 159 -6.39 -9.76 13.67
C GLU A 159 -7.44 -8.74 14.12
N GLY A 160 -7.01 -7.58 14.60
CA GLY A 160 -7.93 -6.51 15.04
C GLY A 160 -8.84 -5.92 13.95
N TRP A 161 -8.71 -6.35 12.68
CA TRP A 161 -9.53 -5.83 11.58
C TRP A 161 -10.88 -6.57 11.47
N LEU A 162 -10.99 -7.80 11.93
CA LEU A 162 -12.22 -8.61 11.86
C LEU A 162 -13.42 -7.91 12.52
N LYS A 163 -13.21 -7.22 13.64
CA LYS A 163 -14.25 -6.44 14.33
C LYS A 163 -14.94 -5.37 13.47
N PHE A 164 -14.26 -4.87 12.43
CA PHE A 164 -14.86 -3.89 11.52
C PHE A 164 -15.72 -4.53 10.43
N LEU A 165 -15.60 -5.84 10.24
CA LEU A 165 -16.31 -6.59 9.21
C LEU A 165 -17.55 -7.31 9.76
N GLY A 166 -17.84 -7.14 11.07
CA GLY A 166 -18.96 -7.82 11.72
C GLY A 166 -18.73 -9.33 11.97
N GLU A 167 -17.47 -9.76 11.89
CA GLU A 167 -17.04 -11.13 12.24
C GLU A 167 -16.40 -11.09 13.62
N GLU A 168 -17.01 -11.83 14.61
CA GLU A 168 -16.46 -12.08 15.94
C GLU A 168 -15.56 -13.33 15.94
#